data_4ea84b7a292a07a69afc5b23d3a98942
#
_entry.id   4ea84b7a292a07a69afc5b23d3a98942
#
_cell.length_a   1.000
_cell.length_b   1.000
_cell.length_c   1.000
_cell.angle_alpha   90.00
_cell.angle_beta   90.00
_cell.angle_gamma   90.00
#
_symmetry.space_group_name_H-M   'P 1'
#
loop_
_entity.id
_entity.type
_entity.pdbx_description
1 polymer ?
#
loop_
_entity_poly.entity_id
_entity_poly.type
_entity_poly.pdbx_seq_one_letter_code
_entity_poly.pdbx_strand_id
1 'polypeptide(L)'
;MTMIKTIRCLSGIGVLALMAGCASMPTLEQQEQLVQANNLVLDQITTRAVVNAWGKPPLYHSEFSYFFVMPDFRVIPRSRVGTGEAPKGWKAGVHAGEGVYFAYPDRGWLLVFLDDRLAYKEELKAEELRALAKSWAYEDRFKTRLDEAPRP
;
A
#
# COMPACT_ATOMS: atom_id res chain seq x y z
N MET A 1 51.54 13.83 49.93
CA MET A 1 51.48 14.50 48.63
C MET A 1 50.52 13.75 47.73
N THR A 2 49.24 14.16 47.76
CA THR A 2 48.18 13.42 47.11
C THR A 2 47.55 14.33 46.04
N MET A 3 47.79 14.02 44.75
CA MET A 3 47.24 14.73 43.59
C MET A 3 45.80 14.32 43.39
N ILE A 4 44.86 15.23 43.54
CA ILE A 4 43.46 15.07 43.18
C ILE A 4 43.30 15.46 41.71
N LYS A 5 42.98 14.47 40.86
CA LYS A 5 42.59 14.69 39.46
C LYS A 5 41.09 15.03 39.41
N THR A 6 40.82 16.27 39.05
CA THR A 6 39.48 16.78 38.80
C THR A 6 38.96 16.28 37.44
N ILE A 7 37.94 15.44 37.40
CA ILE A 7 37.23 15.01 36.20
C ILE A 7 36.16 16.06 35.93
N ARG A 8 36.29 16.82 34.83
CA ARG A 8 35.26 17.70 34.29
C ARG A 8 34.29 16.84 33.45
N CYS A 9 33.08 16.63 33.98
CA CYS A 9 31.95 16.17 33.19
C CYS A 9 31.46 17.31 32.30
N LEU A 10 31.64 17.20 30.99
CA LEU A 10 30.94 18.03 30.02
C LEU A 10 29.56 17.42 29.80
N SER A 11 28.56 18.06 30.38
CA SER A 11 27.15 17.79 30.07
C SER A 11 26.81 18.41 28.72
N GLY A 12 26.89 17.61 27.66
CA GLY A 12 26.36 17.97 26.35
C GLY A 12 24.85 17.78 26.35
N ILE A 13 24.08 18.85 26.53
CA ILE A 13 22.64 18.86 26.28
C ILE A 13 22.45 18.85 24.77
N GLY A 14 22.26 17.66 24.21
CA GLY A 14 21.82 17.50 22.83
C GLY A 14 20.37 17.94 22.70
N VAL A 15 20.14 19.12 22.17
CA VAL A 15 18.82 19.56 21.74
C VAL A 15 18.41 18.67 20.56
N LEU A 16 17.55 17.68 20.81
CA LEU A 16 16.87 16.94 19.76
C LEU A 16 15.88 17.92 19.12
N ALA A 17 16.29 18.58 18.04
CA ALA A 17 15.38 19.30 17.15
C ALA A 17 14.46 18.25 16.50
N LEU A 18 13.24 18.13 17.01
CA LEU A 18 12.13 17.46 16.34
C LEU A 18 11.80 18.28 15.09
N MET A 19 12.52 18.00 14.01
CA MET A 19 12.12 18.41 12.66
C MET A 19 10.88 17.61 12.31
N ALA A 20 9.70 18.18 12.57
CA ALA A 20 8.47 17.79 11.89
C ALA A 20 8.62 18.18 10.40
N GLY A 21 9.52 17.51 9.70
CA GLY A 21 9.66 17.62 8.26
C GLY A 21 8.45 16.94 7.64
N CYS A 22 7.75 17.60 6.75
CA CYS A 22 6.92 16.96 5.78
C CYS A 22 7.76 15.84 5.15
N ALA A 23 7.47 14.58 5.45
CA ALA A 23 8.22 13.46 4.93
C ALA A 23 8.05 13.49 3.40
N SER A 24 9.06 13.97 2.69
CA SER A 24 9.07 13.96 1.24
C SER A 24 9.01 12.52 0.76
N MET A 25 8.31 12.28 -0.34
CA MET A 25 8.25 10.97 -0.98
C MET A 25 9.67 10.44 -1.21
N PRO A 26 9.99 9.19 -0.83
CA PRO A 26 11.30 8.60 -1.12
C PRO A 26 11.61 8.65 -2.62
N THR A 27 12.88 8.74 -2.98
CA THR A 27 13.29 8.62 -4.39
C THR A 27 12.90 7.26 -4.95
N LEU A 28 12.81 7.12 -6.27
CA LEU A 28 12.47 5.83 -6.89
C LEU A 28 13.44 4.72 -6.45
N GLU A 29 14.74 5.01 -6.42
CA GLU A 29 15.75 4.06 -5.96
C GLU A 29 15.54 3.62 -4.51
N GLN A 30 15.22 4.55 -3.61
CA GLN A 30 14.90 4.24 -2.21
C GLN A 30 13.63 3.39 -2.11
N GLN A 31 12.60 3.68 -2.91
CA GLN A 31 11.39 2.86 -2.96
C GLN A 31 11.69 1.44 -3.45
N GLU A 32 12.50 1.28 -4.49
CA GLU A 32 12.92 -0.03 -5.00
C GLU A 32 13.66 -0.83 -3.94
N GLN A 33 14.56 -0.21 -3.17
CA GLN A 33 15.25 -0.84 -2.06
C GLN A 33 14.28 -1.29 -0.96
N LEU A 34 13.29 -0.46 -0.61
CA LEU A 34 12.23 -0.84 0.33
C LEU A 34 11.45 -2.06 -0.15
N VAL A 35 11.07 -2.08 -1.43
CA VAL A 35 10.34 -3.20 -2.03
C VAL A 35 11.20 -4.47 -2.06
N GLN A 36 12.48 -4.39 -2.45
CA GLN A 36 13.41 -5.52 -2.45
C GLN A 36 13.60 -6.10 -1.04
N ALA A 37 13.65 -5.25 -0.02
CA ALA A 37 13.72 -5.65 1.39
C ALA A 37 12.38 -6.17 1.96
N ASN A 38 11.33 -6.27 1.14
CA ASN A 38 9.96 -6.60 1.56
C ASN A 38 9.39 -5.62 2.63
N ASN A 39 9.91 -4.40 2.67
CA ASN A 39 9.45 -3.33 3.55
C ASN A 39 8.44 -2.44 2.81
N LEU A 40 7.22 -2.93 2.68
CA LEU A 40 6.15 -2.29 1.93
C LEU A 40 5.49 -1.19 2.77
N VAL A 41 6.02 0.03 2.72
CA VAL A 41 5.50 1.18 3.47
C VAL A 41 4.37 1.85 2.71
N LEU A 42 3.20 2.00 3.36
CA LEU A 42 2.05 2.68 2.76
C LEU A 42 2.39 4.15 2.44
N ASP A 43 1.80 4.67 1.38
CA ASP A 43 1.95 6.03 0.84
C ASP A 43 3.37 6.41 0.39
N GLN A 44 4.34 5.49 0.47
CA GLN A 44 5.73 5.73 0.12
C GLN A 44 6.25 4.91 -1.07
N ILE A 45 5.43 4.05 -1.64
CA ILE A 45 5.81 3.14 -2.73
C ILE A 45 4.86 3.34 -3.90
N THR A 46 5.43 3.47 -5.11
CA THR A 46 4.69 3.58 -6.36
C THR A 46 4.59 2.23 -7.09
N THR A 47 3.65 2.12 -8.03
CA THR A 47 3.55 0.96 -8.93
C THR A 47 4.86 0.71 -9.67
N ARG A 48 5.52 1.79 -10.13
CA ARG A 48 6.79 1.72 -10.84
C ARG A 48 7.89 1.10 -9.99
N ALA A 49 8.00 1.50 -8.73
CA ALA A 49 9.00 0.94 -7.82
C ALA A 49 8.83 -0.57 -7.63
N VAL A 50 7.57 -1.03 -7.48
CA VAL A 50 7.27 -2.45 -7.35
C VAL A 50 7.60 -3.22 -8.63
N VAL A 51 7.23 -2.69 -9.80
CA VAL A 51 7.54 -3.33 -11.09
C VAL A 51 9.04 -3.40 -11.35
N ASN A 52 9.78 -2.36 -11.01
CA ASN A 52 11.24 -2.36 -11.15
C ASN A 52 11.91 -3.38 -10.21
N ALA A 53 11.45 -3.48 -8.98
CA ALA A 53 12.05 -4.34 -7.96
C ALA A 53 11.64 -5.82 -8.09
N TRP A 54 10.37 -6.10 -8.40
CA TRP A 54 9.81 -7.45 -8.41
C TRP A 54 9.44 -7.98 -9.81
N GLY A 55 9.46 -7.12 -10.82
CA GLY A 55 8.95 -7.42 -12.16
C GLY A 55 7.45 -7.14 -12.28
N LYS A 56 6.92 -7.31 -13.49
CA LYS A 56 5.49 -7.13 -13.75
C LYS A 56 4.66 -8.08 -12.88
N PRO A 57 3.54 -7.60 -12.31
CA PRO A 57 2.67 -8.46 -11.52
C PRO A 57 2.09 -9.57 -12.41
N PRO A 58 2.16 -10.84 -11.96
CA PRO A 58 1.54 -11.95 -12.71
C PRO A 58 0.02 -11.81 -12.81
N LEU A 59 -0.59 -11.15 -11.84
CA LEU A 59 -2.03 -10.91 -11.79
C LEU A 59 -2.25 -9.41 -11.56
N TYR A 60 -3.05 -8.81 -12.41
CA TYR A 60 -3.31 -7.37 -12.45
C TYR A 60 -4.80 -7.10 -12.61
N HIS A 61 -5.29 -6.06 -11.94
CA HIS A 61 -6.64 -5.54 -12.11
C HIS A 61 -6.66 -4.04 -11.85
N SER A 62 -7.57 -3.33 -12.52
CA SER A 62 -7.86 -1.91 -12.26
C SER A 62 -9.37 -1.73 -12.23
N GLU A 63 -9.87 -1.09 -11.19
CA GLU A 63 -11.28 -0.80 -11.05
C GLU A 63 -11.53 0.56 -10.36
N PHE A 64 -12.56 1.27 -10.79
CA PHE A 64 -13.10 2.38 -10.02
C PHE A 64 -14.01 1.83 -8.93
N SER A 65 -13.65 2.06 -7.67
CA SER A 65 -14.33 1.47 -6.52
C SER A 65 -14.33 2.40 -5.31
N TYR A 66 -14.94 1.94 -4.23
CA TYR A 66 -14.96 2.62 -2.94
C TYR A 66 -13.97 1.98 -1.98
N PHE A 67 -13.35 2.83 -1.18
CA PHE A 67 -12.41 2.47 -0.14
C PHE A 67 -12.89 3.02 1.19
N PHE A 68 -12.95 2.18 2.22
CA PHE A 68 -13.25 2.60 3.57
C PHE A 68 -12.04 3.34 4.14
N VAL A 69 -12.24 4.57 4.61
CA VAL A 69 -11.19 5.35 5.29
C VAL A 69 -11.30 5.10 6.78
N MET A 70 -10.26 4.53 7.36
CA MET A 70 -10.18 4.24 8.79
C MET A 70 -9.80 5.50 9.59
N PRO A 71 -10.10 5.57 10.91
CA PRO A 71 -9.74 6.72 11.76
C PRO A 71 -8.24 7.05 11.80
N ASP A 72 -7.39 6.09 11.50
CA ASP A 72 -5.93 6.25 11.37
C ASP A 72 -5.46 6.54 9.94
N PHE A 73 -6.37 6.96 9.07
CA PHE A 73 -6.17 7.28 7.65
C PHE A 73 -5.79 6.11 6.74
N ARG A 74 -5.68 4.89 7.24
CA ARG A 74 -5.55 3.72 6.38
C ARG A 74 -6.81 3.53 5.55
N VAL A 75 -6.65 3.01 4.34
CA VAL A 75 -7.78 2.67 3.48
C VAL A 75 -7.91 1.16 3.33
N ILE A 76 -9.15 0.69 3.20
CA ILE A 76 -9.44 -0.73 2.97
C ILE A 76 -10.35 -0.81 1.74
N PRO A 77 -9.95 -1.51 0.68
CA PRO A 77 -10.80 -1.68 -0.51
C PRO A 77 -12.10 -2.39 -0.14
N ARG A 78 -13.21 -1.93 -0.70
CA ARG A 78 -14.51 -2.59 -0.48
C ARG A 78 -14.50 -4.06 -0.90
N SER A 79 -13.77 -4.39 -1.95
CA SER A 79 -13.61 -5.76 -2.43
C SER A 79 -12.92 -6.71 -1.42
N ARG A 80 -12.29 -6.15 -0.36
CA ARG A 80 -11.64 -6.92 0.72
C ARG A 80 -12.49 -7.03 1.97
N VAL A 81 -13.72 -6.55 1.93
CA VAL A 81 -14.70 -6.63 3.01
C VAL A 81 -15.90 -7.43 2.53
N GLY A 82 -16.54 -8.20 3.40
CA GLY A 82 -17.73 -8.97 3.05
C GLY A 82 -18.87 -8.10 2.52
N THR A 83 -19.72 -8.65 1.68
CA THR A 83 -20.85 -7.93 1.09
C THR A 83 -21.81 -7.43 2.19
N GLY A 84 -22.06 -6.11 2.19
CA GLY A 84 -22.91 -5.47 3.19
C GLY A 84 -22.22 -5.20 4.53
N GLU A 85 -20.95 -5.54 4.67
CA GLU A 85 -20.15 -5.30 5.86
C GLU A 85 -19.30 -4.03 5.74
N ALA A 86 -18.86 -3.52 6.88
CA ALA A 86 -17.83 -2.50 6.98
C ALA A 86 -16.66 -3.02 7.83
N PRO A 87 -15.44 -2.51 7.64
CA PRO A 87 -14.30 -2.91 8.45
C PRO A 87 -14.54 -2.62 9.92
N LYS A 88 -14.06 -3.49 10.80
CA LYS A 88 -14.13 -3.25 12.25
C LYS A 88 -13.44 -1.93 12.61
N GLY A 89 -14.15 -1.06 13.32
CA GLY A 89 -13.64 0.26 13.72
C GLY A 89 -13.84 1.38 12.69
N TRP A 90 -14.46 1.10 11.54
CA TRP A 90 -14.81 2.13 10.56
C TRP A 90 -15.83 3.13 11.10
N LYS A 91 -15.71 4.40 10.72
CA LYS A 91 -16.55 5.52 11.20
C LYS A 91 -17.11 6.39 10.08
N ALA A 92 -17.58 5.81 9.00
CA ALA A 92 -18.26 6.51 7.91
C ALA A 92 -17.39 7.35 6.93
N GLY A 93 -16.07 7.21 6.92
CA GLY A 93 -15.21 7.78 5.88
C GLY A 93 -15.17 6.86 4.65
N VAL A 94 -15.40 7.42 3.46
CA VAL A 94 -15.30 6.69 2.18
C VAL A 94 -14.54 7.55 1.17
N HIS A 95 -13.61 6.93 0.46
CA HIS A 95 -12.91 7.50 -0.68
C HIS A 95 -13.33 6.74 -1.95
N ALA A 96 -13.70 7.45 -3.01
CA ALA A 96 -13.98 6.86 -4.31
C ALA A 96 -12.82 7.15 -5.26
N GLY A 97 -12.32 6.14 -5.95
CA GLY A 97 -11.18 6.29 -6.83
C GLY A 97 -10.86 5.04 -7.65
N GLU A 98 -9.95 5.19 -8.58
CA GLU A 98 -9.41 4.06 -9.35
C GLU A 98 -8.35 3.34 -8.54
N GLY A 99 -8.63 2.08 -8.18
CA GLY A 99 -7.68 1.20 -7.54
C GLY A 99 -6.93 0.34 -8.56
N VAL A 100 -5.61 0.28 -8.43
CA VAL A 100 -4.74 -0.61 -9.20
C VAL A 100 -4.29 -1.75 -8.29
N TYR A 101 -4.60 -2.98 -8.66
CA TYR A 101 -4.37 -4.19 -7.87
C TYR A 101 -3.26 -5.02 -8.49
N PHE A 102 -2.20 -5.27 -7.75
CA PHE A 102 -1.12 -6.18 -8.09
C PHE A 102 -1.15 -7.39 -7.16
N ALA A 103 -1.22 -8.60 -7.72
CA ALA A 103 -1.09 -9.80 -6.92
C ALA A 103 0.15 -10.59 -7.35
N TYR A 104 0.97 -10.93 -6.36
CA TYR A 104 2.20 -11.71 -6.50
C TYR A 104 2.07 -13.03 -5.73
N PRO A 105 1.47 -14.08 -6.31
CA PRO A 105 1.24 -15.36 -5.61
C PRO A 105 2.50 -15.98 -5.03
N ASP A 106 3.62 -15.89 -5.75
CA ASP A 106 4.90 -16.45 -5.31
C ASP A 106 5.56 -15.68 -4.16
N ARG A 107 5.06 -14.44 -3.90
CA ARG A 107 5.48 -13.60 -2.78
C ARG A 107 4.44 -13.50 -1.67
N GLY A 108 3.22 -13.97 -1.93
CA GLY A 108 2.12 -13.93 -0.96
C GLY A 108 1.53 -12.53 -0.75
N TRP A 109 1.64 -11.61 -1.72
CA TRP A 109 1.19 -10.23 -1.56
C TRP A 109 0.08 -9.84 -2.53
N LEU A 110 -0.95 -9.21 -1.96
CA LEU A 110 -1.88 -8.32 -2.64
C LEU A 110 -1.49 -6.88 -2.33
N LEU A 111 -1.23 -6.07 -3.35
CA LEU A 111 -0.93 -4.66 -3.24
C LEU A 111 -2.02 -3.86 -3.97
N VAL A 112 -2.52 -2.80 -3.35
CA VAL A 112 -3.51 -1.90 -3.95
C VAL A 112 -2.99 -0.48 -3.92
N PHE A 113 -2.99 0.16 -5.08
CA PHE A 113 -2.52 1.52 -5.26
C PHE A 113 -3.70 2.45 -5.54
N LEU A 114 -3.66 3.64 -4.95
CA LEU A 114 -4.51 4.79 -5.24
C LEU A 114 -3.60 5.97 -5.60
N ASP A 115 -3.91 6.68 -6.68
CA ASP A 115 -3.10 7.82 -7.15
C ASP A 115 -1.60 7.48 -7.26
N ASP A 116 -1.31 6.27 -7.78
CA ASP A 116 0.03 5.69 -7.92
C ASP A 116 0.80 5.55 -6.60
N ARG A 117 0.11 5.43 -5.46
CA ARG A 117 0.73 5.17 -4.15
C ARG A 117 0.15 3.92 -3.52
N LEU A 118 1.00 3.13 -2.87
CA LEU A 118 0.58 1.93 -2.14
C LEU A 118 -0.35 2.33 -0.99
N ALA A 119 -1.64 2.12 -1.18
CA ALA A 119 -2.67 2.50 -0.23
C ALA A 119 -3.11 1.33 0.69
N TYR A 120 -3.01 0.10 0.19
CA TYR A 120 -3.37 -1.11 0.94
C TYR A 120 -2.46 -2.27 0.56
N LYS A 121 -2.17 -3.11 1.53
CA LYS A 121 -1.43 -4.37 1.35
C LYS A 121 -2.02 -5.46 2.21
N GLU A 122 -2.03 -6.69 1.70
CA GLU A 122 -2.52 -7.86 2.42
C GLU A 122 -1.67 -9.07 2.07
N GLU A 123 -1.28 -9.82 3.10
CA GLU A 123 -0.56 -11.07 2.93
C GLU A 123 -1.57 -12.20 2.78
N LEU A 124 -1.52 -12.92 1.66
CA LEU A 124 -2.47 -13.96 1.28
C LEU A 124 -1.73 -15.18 0.72
N LYS A 125 -2.33 -16.35 0.88
CA LYS A 125 -1.80 -17.57 0.25
C LYS A 125 -1.91 -17.48 -1.28
N ALA A 126 -1.01 -18.15 -1.98
CA ALA A 126 -0.99 -18.15 -3.45
C ALA A 126 -2.33 -18.58 -4.06
N GLU A 127 -3.02 -19.54 -3.45
CA GLU A 127 -4.33 -20.04 -3.89
C GLU A 127 -5.42 -18.97 -3.75
N GLU A 128 -5.42 -18.21 -2.66
CA GLU A 128 -6.34 -17.09 -2.41
C GLU A 128 -6.13 -15.96 -3.42
N LEU A 129 -4.88 -15.61 -3.71
CA LEU A 129 -4.53 -14.62 -4.73
C LEU A 129 -4.98 -15.05 -6.13
N ARG A 130 -4.78 -16.33 -6.49
CA ARG A 130 -5.24 -16.86 -7.77
C ARG A 130 -6.77 -16.93 -7.87
N ALA A 131 -7.46 -17.25 -6.76
CA ALA A 131 -8.92 -17.25 -6.70
C ALA A 131 -9.49 -15.83 -6.88
N LEU A 132 -8.87 -14.84 -6.23
CA LEU A 132 -9.23 -13.43 -6.39
C LEU A 132 -9.07 -12.97 -7.85
N ALA A 133 -7.97 -13.32 -8.50
CA ALA A 133 -7.73 -12.96 -9.90
C ALA A 133 -8.74 -13.60 -10.89
N LYS A 134 -9.31 -14.75 -10.55
CA LYS A 134 -10.40 -15.32 -11.36
C LYS A 134 -11.67 -14.46 -11.32
N SER A 135 -11.99 -13.84 -10.19
CA SER A 135 -13.11 -12.89 -10.09
C SER A 135 -12.86 -11.65 -10.95
N TRP A 136 -11.64 -11.11 -10.96
CA TRP A 136 -11.27 -9.98 -11.82
C TRP A 136 -11.46 -10.29 -13.31
N ALA A 137 -10.96 -11.43 -13.77
CA ALA A 137 -11.13 -11.86 -15.16
C ALA A 137 -12.60 -12.05 -15.56
N TYR A 138 -13.48 -12.40 -14.62
CA TYR A 138 -14.91 -12.48 -14.87
C TYR A 138 -15.54 -11.08 -15.02
N GLU A 139 -15.21 -10.17 -14.13
CA GLU A 139 -15.70 -8.78 -14.15
C GLU A 139 -15.26 -8.04 -15.42
N ASP A 140 -14.02 -8.19 -15.83
CA ASP A 140 -13.49 -7.57 -17.06
C ASP A 140 -14.22 -8.08 -18.30
N ARG A 141 -14.49 -9.38 -18.38
CA ARG A 141 -15.29 -9.95 -19.48
C ARG A 141 -16.74 -9.47 -19.48
N PHE A 142 -17.32 -9.23 -18.31
CA PHE A 142 -18.66 -8.70 -18.22
C PHE A 142 -18.74 -7.23 -18.67
N LYS A 143 -17.77 -6.40 -18.28
CA LYS A 143 -17.64 -5.01 -18.74
C LYS A 143 -17.51 -4.95 -20.27
N THR A 144 -16.64 -5.73 -20.85
CA THR A 144 -16.46 -5.78 -22.32
C THR A 144 -17.77 -6.12 -23.03
N ARG A 145 -18.56 -7.07 -22.54
CA ARG A 145 -19.86 -7.40 -23.11
C ARG A 145 -20.89 -6.28 -23.01
N LEU A 146 -20.86 -5.49 -21.93
CA LEU A 146 -21.75 -4.32 -21.79
C LEU A 146 -21.36 -3.20 -22.75
N ASP A 147 -20.07 -3.01 -23.00
CA ASP A 147 -19.57 -1.98 -23.91
C ASP A 147 -19.85 -2.35 -25.38
N GLU A 148 -19.89 -3.64 -25.70
CA GLU A 148 -20.24 -4.17 -27.03
C GLU A 148 -21.74 -4.25 -27.31
N ALA A 149 -22.59 -4.09 -26.29
CA ALA A 149 -24.03 -4.12 -26.46
C ALA A 149 -24.52 -2.91 -27.28
N PRO A 150 -25.37 -3.10 -28.30
CA PRO A 150 -25.89 -1.98 -29.08
C PRO A 150 -26.67 -1.02 -28.15
N ARG A 151 -26.26 0.23 -28.19
CA ARG A 151 -26.99 1.29 -27.44
C ARG A 151 -28.34 1.52 -28.13
N PRO A 152 -29.43 1.62 -27.35
CA PRO A 152 -30.78 1.85 -27.89
C PRO A 152 -30.90 3.21 -28.62
#